data_95e16cb8c62c3cb19548748e04590925
#
_entry.id   95e16cb8c62c3cb19548748e04590925
#
_cell.length_a   1.000
_cell.length_b   1.000
_cell.length_c   1.000
_cell.angle_alpha   90.00
_cell.angle_beta   90.00
_cell.angle_gamma   90.00
#
_symmetry.space_group_name_H-M   'P 1'
#
loop_
_entity.id
_entity.type
_entity.pdbx_description
1 polymer ?
#
loop_
_entity_poly.entity_id
_entity_poly.type
_entity_poly.pdbx_seq_one_letter_code
_entity_poly.pdbx_strand_id
1 'polypeptide(L)'
;LSKACVNQPRVYSESASAAPDSVIDSSKRLLGLLGLAGLSCLVTGCAGLGSLSSPAARRPSDLPLARLEAAGQPGLAEPALHAFSLVGTPYRWGGNTPKGGFDCSGLVVYVMRRSLGTTLPRTVEQMGTAGYEIAWEDRLPGDLVFFNTTGGEFSHVGIYIGQNRFVHAPRAGGTVRLESLVSSYWGPRITAFRRVASESHAKTER
;
A
#
# COMPACT_ATOMS: atom_id res chain seq x y z
N LEU A 1 30.60 -10.26 -8.30
CA LEU A 1 30.84 -9.09 -7.44
C LEU A 1 29.58 -8.23 -7.47
N SER A 2 28.84 -8.32 -6.39
CA SER A 2 27.47 -7.85 -6.21
C SER A 2 27.45 -6.32 -6.06
N LYS A 3 26.78 -5.62 -6.99
CA LYS A 3 26.40 -4.22 -6.77
C LYS A 3 25.09 -4.21 -6.00
N ALA A 4 25.20 -4.36 -4.68
CA ALA A 4 24.09 -4.09 -3.77
C ALA A 4 23.77 -2.59 -3.81
N CYS A 5 22.48 -2.23 -3.67
CA CYS A 5 21.98 -0.86 -3.59
C CYS A 5 22.92 0.07 -2.80
N VAL A 6 23.82 0.75 -3.47
CA VAL A 6 24.67 1.77 -2.88
C VAL A 6 23.92 3.09 -2.98
N ASN A 7 23.32 3.53 -1.90
CA ASN A 7 22.94 4.92 -1.77
C ASN A 7 23.58 5.47 -0.49
N GLN A 8 24.70 6.16 -0.67
CA GLN A 8 25.34 7.00 0.34
C GLN A 8 24.40 8.17 0.68
N PRO A 9 24.30 8.58 1.93
CA PRO A 9 23.41 9.68 2.31
C PRO A 9 23.97 11.00 1.77
N ARG A 10 23.25 11.66 0.87
CA ARG A 10 23.41 13.10 0.66
C ARG A 10 22.84 13.80 1.88
N VAL A 11 23.73 14.48 2.58
CA VAL A 11 23.38 15.41 3.64
C VAL A 11 22.59 16.57 3.01
N TYR A 12 21.28 16.58 3.21
CA TYR A 12 20.47 17.75 2.91
C TYR A 12 20.57 18.70 4.11
N SER A 13 21.20 19.83 3.89
CA SER A 13 21.14 20.95 4.83
C SER A 13 19.72 21.50 4.88
N GLU A 14 19.12 21.42 6.03
CA GLU A 14 17.85 22.06 6.37
C GLU A 14 18.05 23.58 6.42
N SER A 15 17.50 24.27 5.44
CA SER A 15 17.24 25.71 5.57
C SER A 15 15.80 25.86 6.08
N ALA A 16 15.69 26.21 7.35
CA ALA A 16 14.44 26.62 7.97
C ALA A 16 13.93 27.91 7.30
N SER A 17 12.75 27.87 6.72
CA SER A 17 11.99 29.05 6.34
C SER A 17 10.74 29.11 7.19
N ALA A 18 10.69 30.14 8.01
CA ALA A 18 9.61 30.49 8.93
C ALA A 18 8.32 30.83 8.16
N ALA A 19 7.20 30.36 8.65
CA ALA A 19 5.87 30.77 8.26
C ALA A 19 5.48 32.06 9.02
N PRO A 20 4.76 33.02 8.41
CA PRO A 20 4.19 34.12 9.14
C PRO A 20 2.79 33.78 9.66
N ASP A 21 2.59 34.08 10.94
CA ASP A 21 1.30 34.16 11.61
C ASP A 21 0.38 35.18 10.94
N SER A 22 -0.84 34.78 10.56
CA SER A 22 -1.90 35.73 10.27
C SER A 22 -3.02 35.62 11.32
N VAL A 23 -3.07 36.64 12.11
CA VAL A 23 -4.06 36.99 13.11
C VAL A 23 -5.44 37.13 12.47
N ILE A 24 -6.41 36.42 13.00
CA ILE A 24 -7.83 36.58 12.64
C ILE A 24 -8.40 37.63 13.58
N ASP A 25 -8.74 38.80 13.03
CA ASP A 25 -9.49 39.84 13.69
C ASP A 25 -10.99 39.55 13.67
N SER A 26 -11.54 39.46 14.86
CA SER A 26 -12.98 39.39 15.11
C SER A 26 -13.54 40.81 15.19
N SER A 27 -14.56 41.11 14.42
CA SER A 27 -15.65 42.00 14.78
C SER A 27 -16.26 42.69 13.57
N LYS A 28 -17.50 42.41 13.26
CA LYS A 28 -18.52 43.47 13.12
C LYS A 28 -19.92 42.82 13.05
N ARG A 29 -20.65 43.13 14.10
CA ARG A 29 -22.10 43.04 14.20
C ARG A 29 -22.71 44.04 13.21
N LEU A 30 -23.79 43.70 12.54
CA LEU A 30 -24.88 44.69 12.39
C LEU A 30 -26.24 44.00 12.24
N LEU A 31 -27.14 44.49 13.09
CA LEU A 31 -28.58 44.24 13.11
C LEU A 31 -29.24 44.78 11.85
N GLY A 32 -30.29 44.13 11.36
CA GLY A 32 -31.22 44.68 10.39
C GLY A 32 -32.55 43.95 10.45
N LEU A 33 -33.57 44.68 10.95
CA LEU A 33 -34.95 44.33 11.26
C LEU A 33 -35.84 44.02 10.02
N LEU A 34 -36.82 43.13 10.29
CA LEU A 34 -38.26 43.17 9.91
C LEU A 34 -38.68 43.35 8.43
N GLY A 35 -39.44 42.37 7.97
CA GLY A 35 -40.36 42.49 6.84
C GLY A 35 -41.32 41.31 6.75
N LEU A 36 -42.48 41.43 7.42
CA LEU A 36 -43.67 40.56 7.18
C LEU A 36 -44.26 40.88 5.80
N ALA A 37 -44.49 39.87 4.99
CA ALA A 37 -45.65 39.85 4.07
C ALA A 37 -45.88 38.40 3.61
N GLY A 38 -47.06 37.86 3.89
CA GLY A 38 -47.50 36.56 3.48
C GLY A 38 -47.86 36.49 2.02
N LEU A 39 -47.71 35.34 1.43
CA LEU A 39 -48.49 34.91 0.29
C LEU A 39 -48.56 33.38 0.27
N SER A 40 -49.74 32.85 0.62
CA SER A 40 -50.13 31.47 0.40
C SER A 40 -50.02 31.12 -1.06
N CYS A 41 -49.21 30.16 -1.43
CA CYS A 41 -49.28 29.46 -2.70
C CYS A 41 -49.36 27.97 -2.46
N LEU A 42 -50.57 27.44 -2.53
CA LEU A 42 -50.83 26.01 -2.65
C LEU A 42 -50.27 25.53 -3.98
N VAL A 43 -49.15 24.83 -3.94
CA VAL A 43 -48.69 24.07 -5.09
C VAL A 43 -48.63 22.60 -4.68
N THR A 44 -49.65 21.88 -5.16
CA THR A 44 -49.73 20.43 -5.19
C THR A 44 -48.60 19.95 -6.12
N GLY A 45 -47.45 19.62 -5.56
CA GLY A 45 -46.30 19.07 -6.29
C GLY A 45 -46.08 17.64 -5.90
N CYS A 46 -46.18 16.75 -6.89
CA CYS A 46 -45.92 15.30 -6.78
C CYS A 46 -44.63 15.03 -6.02
N ALA A 47 -44.76 14.20 -4.98
CA ALA A 47 -43.64 13.60 -4.27
C ALA A 47 -42.84 12.71 -5.23
N GLY A 48 -41.81 13.26 -5.85
CA GLY A 48 -40.71 12.48 -6.39
C GLY A 48 -39.93 11.91 -5.22
N LEU A 49 -40.19 10.63 -4.88
CA LEU A 49 -39.33 9.86 -4.02
C LEU A 49 -37.97 9.76 -4.69
N GLY A 50 -37.10 10.74 -4.45
CA GLY A 50 -35.69 10.65 -4.74
C GLY A 50 -35.16 9.43 -4.01
N SER A 51 -34.93 8.35 -4.75
CA SER A 51 -34.25 7.17 -4.28
C SER A 51 -32.90 7.63 -3.73
N LEU A 52 -32.79 7.76 -2.42
CA LEU A 52 -31.50 7.85 -1.75
C LEU A 52 -30.82 6.52 -2.02
N SER A 53 -30.01 6.47 -3.07
CA SER A 53 -29.12 5.34 -3.32
C SER A 53 -28.23 5.23 -2.11
N SER A 54 -28.61 4.36 -1.19
CA SER A 54 -27.74 3.91 -0.11
C SER A 54 -26.41 3.50 -0.74
N PRO A 55 -25.26 3.90 -0.19
CA PRO A 55 -23.98 3.41 -0.68
C PRO A 55 -24.08 1.90 -0.62
N ALA A 56 -24.03 1.27 -1.80
CA ALA A 56 -24.20 -0.16 -1.95
C ALA A 56 -23.26 -0.85 -0.95
N ALA A 57 -23.85 -1.56 0.02
CA ALA A 57 -23.08 -2.35 0.96
C ALA A 57 -22.16 -3.24 0.14
N ARG A 58 -20.83 -3.09 0.34
CA ARG A 58 -19.82 -3.88 -0.35
C ARG A 58 -20.14 -5.35 -0.16
N ARG A 59 -20.39 -6.09 -1.25
CA ARG A 59 -20.71 -7.51 -1.18
C ARG A 59 -19.57 -8.26 -0.49
N PRO A 60 -19.83 -9.32 0.29
CA PRO A 60 -18.79 -10.15 0.88
C PRO A 60 -17.75 -10.65 -0.14
N SER A 61 -18.18 -10.89 -1.40
CA SER A 61 -17.32 -11.27 -2.52
C SER A 61 -16.31 -10.19 -2.94
N ASP A 62 -16.52 -8.93 -2.53
CA ASP A 62 -15.63 -7.82 -2.87
C ASP A 62 -14.48 -7.67 -1.85
N LEU A 63 -14.48 -8.48 -0.80
CA LEU A 63 -13.38 -8.52 0.16
C LEU A 63 -12.17 -9.22 -0.47
N PRO A 64 -10.94 -8.72 -0.25
CA PRO A 64 -9.73 -9.34 -0.79
C PRO A 64 -9.58 -10.81 -0.43
N LEU A 65 -9.97 -11.21 0.79
CA LEU A 65 -9.94 -12.60 1.24
C LEU A 65 -10.93 -13.49 0.48
N ALA A 66 -12.18 -13.04 0.26
CA ALA A 66 -13.16 -13.79 -0.51
C ALA A 66 -12.72 -13.96 -1.98
N ARG A 67 -12.01 -12.98 -2.53
CA ARG A 67 -11.40 -13.10 -3.87
C ARG A 67 -10.28 -14.13 -3.91
N LEU A 68 -9.50 -14.26 -2.84
CA LEU A 68 -8.45 -15.29 -2.71
C LEU A 68 -9.04 -16.69 -2.63
N GLU A 69 -10.11 -16.87 -1.84
CA GLU A 69 -10.83 -18.14 -1.75
C GLU A 69 -11.48 -18.51 -3.08
N ALA A 70 -12.12 -17.54 -3.76
CA ALA A 70 -12.73 -17.76 -5.07
C ALA A 70 -11.69 -18.07 -6.17
N ALA A 71 -10.45 -17.58 -6.04
CA ALA A 71 -9.34 -17.88 -6.92
C ALA A 71 -8.66 -19.23 -6.60
N GLY A 72 -9.13 -19.95 -5.58
CA GLY A 72 -8.53 -21.23 -5.16
C GLY A 72 -7.12 -21.12 -4.57
N GLN A 73 -6.76 -19.94 -4.07
CA GLN A 73 -5.41 -19.65 -3.56
C GLN A 73 -5.44 -19.04 -2.13
N PRO A 74 -6.03 -19.73 -1.15
CA PRO A 74 -6.14 -19.21 0.21
C PRO A 74 -4.79 -18.91 0.87
N GLY A 75 -3.74 -19.63 0.50
CA GLY A 75 -2.39 -19.44 1.04
C GLY A 75 -1.74 -18.09 0.73
N LEU A 76 -2.20 -17.36 -0.29
CA LEU A 76 -1.63 -16.04 -0.63
C LEU A 76 -1.99 -14.93 0.36
N ALA A 77 -3.06 -15.08 1.13
CA ALA A 77 -3.40 -14.12 2.19
C ALA A 77 -2.38 -14.13 3.33
N GLU A 78 -1.76 -15.26 3.59
CA GLU A 78 -0.82 -15.44 4.71
C GLU A 78 0.40 -14.52 4.63
N PRO A 79 1.12 -14.41 3.49
CA PRO A 79 2.21 -13.44 3.37
C PRO A 79 1.77 -11.99 3.61
N ALA A 80 0.59 -11.61 3.15
CA ALA A 80 0.07 -10.27 3.36
C ALA A 80 -0.20 -9.97 4.85
N LEU A 81 -0.85 -10.88 5.55
CA LEU A 81 -1.13 -10.77 6.98
C LEU A 81 0.17 -10.77 7.80
N HIS A 82 1.11 -11.65 7.46
CA HIS A 82 2.39 -11.72 8.13
C HIS A 82 3.21 -10.43 7.90
N ALA A 83 3.29 -9.93 6.68
CA ALA A 83 3.95 -8.66 6.40
C ALA A 83 3.35 -7.51 7.20
N PHE A 84 2.01 -7.47 7.28
CA PHE A 84 1.31 -6.45 8.05
C PHE A 84 1.64 -6.51 9.55
N SER A 85 1.78 -7.70 10.13
CA SER A 85 2.15 -7.89 11.53
C SER A 85 3.55 -7.38 11.89
N LEU A 86 4.42 -7.19 10.89
CA LEU A 86 5.79 -6.69 11.07
C LEU A 86 5.92 -5.17 10.92
N VAL A 87 4.81 -4.46 10.68
CA VAL A 87 4.79 -2.98 10.62
C VAL A 87 5.29 -2.40 11.94
N GLY A 88 6.15 -1.40 11.85
CA GLY A 88 6.85 -0.80 13.00
C GLY A 88 8.23 -1.36 13.27
N THR A 89 8.60 -2.53 12.71
CA THR A 89 9.95 -3.08 12.86
C THR A 89 11.00 -2.14 12.24
N PRO A 90 12.11 -1.84 12.94
CA PRO A 90 13.13 -0.93 12.42
C PRO A 90 13.73 -1.41 11.09
N TYR A 91 14.01 -0.46 10.21
CA TYR A 91 14.84 -0.74 9.04
C TYR A 91 16.30 -0.98 9.45
N ARG A 92 16.89 -2.00 8.90
CA ARG A 92 18.33 -2.25 9.00
C ARG A 92 18.88 -2.78 7.68
N TRP A 93 19.93 -2.16 7.19
CA TRP A 93 20.63 -2.65 6.01
C TRP A 93 21.14 -4.08 6.22
N GLY A 94 20.82 -4.98 5.30
CA GLY A 94 21.15 -6.40 5.42
C GLY A 94 20.30 -7.16 6.46
N GLY A 95 19.39 -6.47 7.17
CA GLY A 95 18.52 -7.06 8.17
C GLY A 95 17.49 -8.02 7.56
N ASN A 96 17.19 -9.12 8.27
CA ASN A 96 16.31 -10.18 7.81
C ASN A 96 15.53 -10.89 8.95
N THR A 97 15.45 -10.24 10.11
CA THR A 97 14.74 -10.79 11.29
C THR A 97 13.98 -9.70 12.04
N PRO A 98 12.89 -10.03 12.75
CA PRO A 98 12.14 -9.06 13.54
C PRO A 98 12.98 -8.35 14.61
N LYS A 99 13.88 -9.07 15.27
CA LYS A 99 14.75 -8.50 16.31
C LYS A 99 15.92 -7.68 15.74
N GLY A 100 16.45 -8.12 14.59
CA GLY A 100 17.60 -7.46 13.94
C GLY A 100 17.22 -6.33 13.01
N GLY A 101 15.91 -6.14 12.72
CA GLY A 101 15.41 -5.23 11.70
C GLY A 101 15.41 -5.85 10.31
N PHE A 102 14.84 -5.13 9.36
CA PHE A 102 14.70 -5.55 7.97
C PHE A 102 15.20 -4.50 6.99
N ASP A 103 15.82 -4.95 5.89
CA ASP A 103 15.80 -4.19 4.64
C ASP A 103 14.64 -4.69 3.75
N CYS A 104 14.45 -4.08 2.57
CA CYS A 104 13.31 -4.38 1.70
C CYS A 104 13.25 -5.85 1.29
N SER A 105 14.35 -6.41 0.80
CA SER A 105 14.42 -7.80 0.37
C SER A 105 14.47 -8.78 1.54
N GLY A 106 15.10 -8.42 2.66
CA GLY A 106 15.12 -9.24 3.87
C GLY A 106 13.74 -9.44 4.48
N LEU A 107 12.89 -8.41 4.47
CA LEU A 107 11.49 -8.51 4.85
C LEU A 107 10.76 -9.54 3.97
N VAL A 108 10.91 -9.43 2.65
CA VAL A 108 10.26 -10.34 1.69
C VAL A 108 10.74 -11.78 1.89
N VAL A 109 12.06 -12.02 1.95
CA VAL A 109 12.61 -13.37 2.21
C VAL A 109 12.05 -13.96 3.50
N TYR A 110 12.02 -13.18 4.56
CA TYR A 110 11.53 -13.63 5.86
C TYR A 110 10.05 -14.02 5.80
N VAL A 111 9.22 -13.15 5.24
CA VAL A 111 7.77 -13.38 5.13
C VAL A 111 7.48 -14.59 4.25
N MET A 112 8.04 -14.66 3.03
CA MET A 112 7.75 -15.75 2.10
C MET A 112 8.19 -17.10 2.64
N ARG A 113 9.35 -17.17 3.27
CA ARG A 113 9.82 -18.41 3.90
C ARG A 113 8.90 -18.86 5.05
N ARG A 114 8.39 -17.92 5.85
CA ARG A 114 7.55 -18.25 7.01
C ARG A 114 6.11 -18.58 6.64
N SER A 115 5.58 -17.95 5.60
CA SER A 115 4.18 -18.10 5.19
C SER A 115 3.99 -19.19 4.12
N LEU A 116 4.93 -19.31 3.18
CA LEU A 116 4.79 -20.24 2.04
C LEU A 116 5.83 -21.38 2.05
N GLY A 117 6.80 -21.37 2.97
CA GLY A 117 7.94 -22.29 2.94
C GLY A 117 8.95 -21.98 1.83
N THR A 118 8.70 -20.96 0.99
CA THR A 118 9.49 -20.67 -0.21
C THR A 118 10.68 -19.79 0.12
N THR A 119 11.86 -20.21 -0.33
CA THR A 119 13.10 -19.45 -0.19
C THR A 119 13.33 -18.61 -1.46
N LEU A 120 13.39 -17.29 -1.29
CA LEU A 120 13.68 -16.36 -2.38
C LEU A 120 15.15 -15.94 -2.39
N PRO A 121 15.68 -15.50 -3.55
CA PRO A 121 16.98 -14.85 -3.64
C PRO A 121 17.09 -13.64 -2.70
N ARG A 122 18.33 -13.30 -2.28
CA ARG A 122 18.52 -12.23 -1.30
C ARG A 122 18.42 -10.81 -1.89
N THR A 123 18.71 -10.64 -3.16
CA THR A 123 18.71 -9.32 -3.82
C THR A 123 17.39 -9.06 -4.54
N VAL A 124 16.96 -7.79 -4.57
CA VAL A 124 15.71 -7.38 -5.25
C VAL A 124 15.77 -7.73 -6.74
N GLU A 125 16.92 -7.50 -7.38
CA GLU A 125 17.12 -7.79 -8.79
C GLU A 125 16.89 -9.27 -9.11
N GLN A 126 17.46 -10.18 -8.33
CA GLN A 126 17.22 -11.61 -8.49
C GLN A 126 15.78 -12.03 -8.16
N MET A 127 15.14 -11.36 -7.20
CA MET A 127 13.71 -11.58 -6.91
C MET A 127 12.81 -11.20 -8.09
N GLY A 128 13.23 -10.23 -8.89
CA GLY A 128 12.49 -9.80 -10.09
C GLY A 128 12.27 -10.91 -11.12
N THR A 129 12.99 -12.03 -11.02
CA THR A 129 12.81 -13.20 -11.88
C THR A 129 12.13 -14.38 -11.17
N ALA A 130 11.80 -14.25 -9.87
CA ALA A 130 11.16 -15.32 -9.09
C ALA A 130 9.65 -15.38 -9.37
N GLY A 131 9.09 -16.60 -9.35
CA GLY A 131 7.67 -16.81 -9.61
C GLY A 131 7.26 -16.40 -11.03
N TYR A 132 6.02 -15.93 -11.21
CA TYR A 132 5.50 -15.48 -12.49
C TYR A 132 4.93 -14.06 -12.40
N GLU A 133 4.92 -13.39 -13.53
CA GLU A 133 4.43 -12.02 -13.62
C GLU A 133 2.90 -11.95 -13.53
N ILE A 134 2.39 -10.91 -12.89
CA ILE A 134 0.96 -10.68 -12.67
C ILE A 134 0.59 -9.33 -13.26
N ALA A 135 -0.52 -9.29 -14.02
CA ALA A 135 -1.09 -8.03 -14.47
C ALA A 135 -1.63 -7.20 -13.29
N TRP A 136 -1.70 -5.89 -13.48
CA TRP A 136 -2.21 -4.96 -12.47
C TRP A 136 -3.58 -5.38 -11.92
N GLU A 137 -4.47 -5.84 -12.81
CA GLU A 137 -5.86 -6.22 -12.50
C GLU A 137 -5.96 -7.53 -11.72
N ASP A 138 -4.97 -8.43 -11.89
CA ASP A 138 -4.98 -9.79 -11.33
C ASP A 138 -4.21 -9.91 -10.02
N ARG A 139 -3.66 -8.79 -9.51
CA ARG A 139 -2.90 -8.80 -8.27
C ARG A 139 -3.76 -9.20 -7.07
N LEU A 140 -3.20 -10.04 -6.23
CA LEU A 140 -3.82 -10.54 -5.01
C LEU A 140 -2.94 -10.23 -3.80
N PRO A 141 -3.51 -10.08 -2.58
CA PRO A 141 -2.72 -9.96 -1.37
C PRO A 141 -1.70 -11.11 -1.26
N GLY A 142 -0.44 -10.78 -0.96
CA GLY A 142 0.68 -11.72 -0.95
C GLY A 142 1.59 -11.61 -2.18
N ASP A 143 1.14 -10.99 -3.27
CA ASP A 143 2.01 -10.74 -4.43
C ASP A 143 3.14 -9.75 -4.09
N LEU A 144 4.28 -9.94 -4.72
CA LEU A 144 5.37 -9.00 -4.66
C LEU A 144 5.12 -7.82 -5.61
N VAL A 145 5.45 -6.62 -5.17
CA VAL A 145 5.46 -5.43 -6.00
C VAL A 145 6.86 -4.86 -6.06
N PHE A 146 7.33 -4.56 -7.27
CA PHE A 146 8.66 -4.04 -7.54
C PHE A 146 8.60 -2.59 -7.99
N PHE A 147 9.70 -1.87 -7.69
CA PHE A 147 9.79 -0.45 -8.00
C PHE A 147 11.19 -0.07 -8.49
N ASN A 148 11.22 0.92 -9.37
CA ASN A 148 12.42 1.66 -9.72
C ASN A 148 12.56 2.89 -8.82
N THR A 149 13.45 2.81 -7.83
CA THR A 149 13.72 3.91 -6.89
C THR A 149 15.12 4.51 -7.06
N THR A 150 16.02 3.82 -7.76
CA THR A 150 17.43 4.22 -7.93
C THR A 150 17.95 4.11 -9.36
N GLY A 151 17.05 4.00 -10.35
CA GLY A 151 17.39 3.87 -11.78
C GLY A 151 17.41 2.43 -12.28
N GLY A 152 17.44 1.42 -11.42
CA GLY A 152 17.29 0.01 -11.80
C GLY A 152 15.84 -0.43 -11.74
N GLU A 153 15.42 -1.24 -12.71
CA GLU A 153 14.04 -1.74 -12.82
C GLU A 153 13.57 -2.41 -11.52
N PHE A 154 14.42 -3.24 -10.91
CA PHE A 154 14.14 -3.95 -9.67
C PHE A 154 15.08 -3.44 -8.57
N SER A 155 14.87 -2.20 -8.11
CA SER A 155 15.71 -1.59 -7.07
C SER A 155 15.06 -1.56 -5.68
N HIS A 156 13.76 -1.80 -5.60
CA HIS A 156 13.00 -1.89 -4.35
C HIS A 156 11.83 -2.86 -4.47
N VAL A 157 11.43 -3.47 -3.34
CA VAL A 157 10.37 -4.47 -3.30
C VAL A 157 9.50 -4.31 -2.05
N GLY A 158 8.22 -4.63 -2.20
CA GLY A 158 7.24 -4.74 -1.13
C GLY A 158 6.29 -5.92 -1.33
N ILE A 159 5.41 -6.12 -0.38
CA ILE A 159 4.36 -7.15 -0.40
C ILE A 159 3.01 -6.45 -0.49
N TYR A 160 2.26 -6.74 -1.55
CA TYR A 160 0.91 -6.22 -1.74
C TYR A 160 -0.05 -6.83 -0.71
N ILE A 161 -0.88 -6.01 -0.08
CA ILE A 161 -1.82 -6.47 0.96
C ILE A 161 -3.29 -6.19 0.61
N GLY A 162 -3.57 -5.81 -0.65
CA GLY A 162 -4.91 -5.43 -1.07
C GLY A 162 -5.18 -3.93 -0.98
N GLN A 163 -6.31 -3.48 -1.52
CA GLN A 163 -6.79 -2.09 -1.49
C GLN A 163 -5.77 -1.04 -1.95
N ASN A 164 -4.98 -1.36 -2.98
CA ASN A 164 -3.88 -0.53 -3.48
C ASN A 164 -2.82 -0.18 -2.42
N ARG A 165 -2.60 -1.06 -1.43
CA ARG A 165 -1.62 -0.86 -0.36
C ARG A 165 -0.59 -1.98 -0.34
N PHE A 166 0.60 -1.66 0.10
CA PHE A 166 1.71 -2.61 0.25
C PHE A 166 2.52 -2.33 1.51
N VAL A 167 3.18 -3.36 2.01
CA VAL A 167 4.09 -3.29 3.16
C VAL A 167 5.52 -3.42 2.66
N HIS A 168 6.41 -2.59 3.14
CA HIS A 168 7.83 -2.61 2.80
C HIS A 168 8.72 -2.05 3.93
N ALA A 169 10.03 -2.28 3.82
CA ALA A 169 11.07 -1.65 4.64
C ALA A 169 11.78 -0.58 3.79
N PRO A 170 11.50 0.73 3.97
CA PRO A 170 11.83 1.75 2.97
C PRO A 170 13.32 2.15 2.93
N ARG A 171 13.90 2.51 4.09
CA ARG A 171 15.26 3.08 4.17
C ARG A 171 15.78 3.16 5.60
N ALA A 172 17.07 3.43 5.75
CA ALA A 172 17.71 3.69 7.04
C ALA A 172 17.00 4.80 7.84
N GLY A 173 16.86 4.60 9.13
CA GLY A 173 16.13 5.51 10.03
C GLY A 173 14.60 5.39 9.98
N GLY A 174 14.07 4.56 9.09
CA GLY A 174 12.65 4.26 9.01
C GLY A 174 12.28 2.92 9.66
N THR A 175 11.02 2.55 9.53
CA THR A 175 10.47 1.27 9.96
C THR A 175 9.76 0.58 8.81
N VAL A 176 9.52 -0.73 8.93
CA VAL A 176 8.53 -1.43 8.09
C VAL A 176 7.21 -0.68 8.17
N ARG A 177 6.62 -0.35 7.05
CA ARG A 177 5.41 0.47 7.00
C ARG A 177 4.51 0.14 5.82
N LEU A 178 3.30 0.64 5.94
CA LEU A 178 2.25 0.53 4.95
C LEU A 178 2.22 1.79 4.08
N GLU A 179 2.21 1.61 2.75
CA GLU A 179 2.17 2.69 1.77
C GLU A 179 1.11 2.43 0.69
N SER A 180 0.76 3.48 -0.06
CA SER A 180 -0.23 3.40 -1.14
C SER A 180 0.45 3.29 -2.50
N LEU A 181 0.02 2.29 -3.30
CA LEU A 181 0.47 2.11 -4.69
C LEU A 181 0.06 3.27 -5.61
N VAL A 182 -1.04 3.96 -5.27
CA VAL A 182 -1.58 5.07 -6.08
C VAL A 182 -1.07 6.44 -5.63
N SER A 183 -0.07 6.48 -4.73
CA SER A 183 0.56 7.74 -4.34
C SER A 183 1.39 8.33 -5.49
N SER A 184 1.57 9.64 -5.49
CA SER A 184 2.39 10.34 -6.47
C SER A 184 3.87 9.89 -6.50
N TYR A 185 4.36 9.36 -5.40
CA TYR A 185 5.72 8.83 -5.31
C TYR A 185 5.83 7.39 -5.84
N TRP A 186 4.97 6.48 -5.32
CA TRP A 186 5.09 5.05 -5.63
C TRP A 186 4.49 4.67 -6.98
N GLY A 187 3.32 5.23 -7.34
CA GLY A 187 2.61 4.85 -8.56
C GLY A 187 3.48 4.89 -9.81
N PRO A 188 4.17 6.00 -10.13
CA PRO A 188 5.01 6.09 -11.32
C PRO A 188 6.29 5.23 -11.28
N ARG A 189 6.59 4.60 -10.15
CA ARG A 189 7.80 3.79 -9.94
C ARG A 189 7.55 2.29 -9.96
N ILE A 190 6.30 1.86 -10.03
CA ILE A 190 5.95 0.44 -10.13
C ILE A 190 6.48 -0.11 -11.45
N THR A 191 7.21 -1.22 -11.37
CA THR A 191 7.78 -1.89 -12.55
C THR A 191 7.15 -3.25 -12.83
N ALA A 192 6.80 -4.01 -11.78
CA ALA A 192 6.20 -5.32 -11.93
C ALA A 192 5.43 -5.77 -10.69
N PHE A 193 4.50 -6.69 -10.89
CA PHE A 193 3.95 -7.56 -9.86
C PHE A 193 4.34 -9.00 -10.15
N ARG A 194 4.69 -9.77 -9.12
CA ARG A 194 5.03 -11.18 -9.26
C ARG A 194 4.39 -12.02 -8.17
N ARG A 195 3.87 -13.18 -8.56
CA ARG A 195 3.33 -14.16 -7.64
C ARG A 195 4.32 -15.28 -7.41
N VAL A 196 4.54 -15.58 -6.12
CA VAL A 196 5.38 -16.68 -5.67
C VAL A 196 4.47 -17.80 -5.19
N ALA A 197 4.56 -18.96 -5.81
CA ALA A 197 3.83 -20.15 -5.37
C ALA A 197 4.46 -20.75 -4.11
N SER A 198 3.63 -21.43 -3.27
CA SER A 198 4.15 -22.26 -2.20
C SER A 198 4.83 -23.51 -2.79
N GLU A 199 5.88 -23.99 -2.13
CA GLU A 199 6.58 -25.23 -2.57
C GLU A 199 5.65 -26.47 -2.60
N SER A 200 4.58 -26.45 -1.79
CA SER A 200 3.58 -27.52 -1.78
C SER A 200 2.76 -27.60 -3.09
N HIS A 201 2.49 -26.46 -3.73
CA HIS A 201 1.74 -26.43 -5.01
C HIS A 201 2.63 -26.79 -6.21
N ALA A 202 3.90 -26.44 -6.19
CA ALA A 202 4.84 -26.76 -7.26
C ALA A 202 5.10 -28.28 -7.41
N LYS A 203 4.76 -29.08 -6.39
CA LYS A 203 4.94 -30.53 -6.39
C LYS A 203 3.74 -31.30 -6.95
N THR A 204 2.58 -30.67 -7.08
CA THR A 204 1.34 -31.29 -7.55
C THR A 204 1.20 -31.18 -9.08
N GLU A 205 1.93 -30.29 -9.72
CA GLU A 205 1.88 -30.06 -11.18
C GLU A 205 2.98 -30.81 -11.96
N ARG A 206 3.73 -31.72 -11.33
CA ARG A 206 4.69 -32.62 -11.98
C ARG A 206 4.18 -34.06 -11.85
#